data_46b0579be2fb230ac68389b7914fe573
#
_entry.id   46b0579be2fb230ac68389b7914fe573
#
_cell.length_a   1.000
_cell.length_b   1.000
_cell.length_c   1.000
_cell.angle_alpha   90.00
_cell.angle_beta   90.00
_cell.angle_gamma   90.00
#
_symmetry.space_group_name_H-M   'P 1'
#
loop_
_entity.id
_entity.type
_entity.pdbx_description
1 polymer ?
#
loop_
_entity_poly.entity_id
_entity_poly.type
_entity_poly.pdbx_seq_one_letter_code
_entity_poly.pdbx_strand_id
1 'polypeptide(L)'
;MDKRKTQDLLYEQVARIGKAVSSPKRLALLELLAQGEKTVDALAAEAGIDIKLASAHLKVLKAARLVEAQRDGRFIAYRLSGNDVSALWVNLRTVAEEHLVELKVAMDQIFAAPENLNAETRRSLMEKARRGDVVVIDV
;
A
#
# COMPACT_ATOMS: atom_id res chain seq x y z
N MET A 1 32.45 -8.85 12.39
CA MET A 1 31.14 -9.25 12.94
C MET A 1 30.92 -10.71 12.60
N ASP A 2 30.53 -11.52 13.58
CA ASP A 2 30.31 -12.92 13.28
C ASP A 2 29.03 -13.11 12.45
N LYS A 3 28.93 -14.30 11.85
CA LYS A 3 27.85 -14.63 10.92
C LYS A 3 26.46 -14.51 11.56
N ARG A 4 26.31 -14.95 12.82
CA ARG A 4 25.04 -14.89 13.54
C ARG A 4 24.60 -13.45 13.78
N LYS A 5 25.51 -12.60 14.25
CA LYS A 5 25.21 -11.17 14.47
C LYS A 5 24.81 -10.47 13.18
N THR A 6 25.47 -10.81 12.08
CA THR A 6 25.12 -10.26 10.76
C THR A 6 23.72 -10.68 10.33
N GLN A 7 23.37 -11.95 10.54
CA GLN A 7 22.04 -12.46 10.22
C GLN A 7 20.96 -11.81 11.10
N ASP A 8 21.23 -11.66 12.38
CA ASP A 8 20.30 -11.01 13.31
C ASP A 8 20.05 -9.56 12.90
N LEU A 9 21.09 -8.85 12.51
CA LEU A 9 20.96 -7.48 12.03
C LEU A 9 20.10 -7.43 10.76
N LEU A 10 20.32 -8.36 9.85
CA LEU A 10 19.50 -8.43 8.63
C LEU A 10 18.01 -8.57 8.97
N TYR A 11 17.68 -9.52 9.85
CA TYR A 11 16.28 -9.75 10.22
C TYR A 11 15.68 -8.55 10.94
N GLU A 12 16.45 -7.89 11.80
CA GLU A 12 16.00 -6.68 12.49
C GLU A 12 15.67 -5.57 11.49
N GLN A 13 16.52 -5.35 10.51
CA GLN A 13 16.32 -4.30 9.50
C GLN A 13 15.15 -4.64 8.57
N VAL A 14 15.01 -5.89 8.16
CA VAL A 14 13.86 -6.32 7.36
C VAL A 14 12.56 -6.14 8.17
N ALA A 15 12.61 -6.46 9.46
CA ALA A 15 11.45 -6.27 10.34
C ALA A 15 11.04 -4.80 10.48
N ARG A 16 11.97 -3.85 10.36
CA ARG A 16 11.63 -2.42 10.33
C ARG A 16 10.70 -2.11 9.18
N ILE A 17 10.99 -2.66 8.01
CA ILE A 17 10.10 -2.49 6.84
C ILE A 17 8.73 -3.12 7.12
N GLY A 18 8.72 -4.33 7.69
CA GLY A 18 7.49 -5.00 8.06
C GLY A 18 6.62 -4.17 9.00
N LYS A 19 7.23 -3.56 10.02
CA LYS A 19 6.52 -2.68 10.95
C LYS A 19 5.94 -1.45 10.26
N ALA A 20 6.71 -0.84 9.37
CA ALA A 20 6.26 0.36 8.67
C ALA A 20 5.03 0.09 7.82
N VAL A 21 4.92 -1.09 7.23
CA VAL A 21 3.77 -1.46 6.38
C VAL A 21 2.65 -2.16 7.15
N SER A 22 2.78 -2.36 8.45
CA SER A 22 1.76 -3.05 9.24
C SER A 22 0.67 -2.10 9.74
N SER A 23 0.06 -1.38 8.82
CA SER A 23 -1.00 -0.42 9.13
C SER A 23 -1.88 -0.25 7.89
N PRO A 24 -3.21 -0.43 8.02
CA PRO A 24 -4.11 -0.23 6.88
C PRO A 24 -3.97 1.15 6.24
N LYS A 25 -3.86 2.20 7.04
CA LYS A 25 -3.74 3.55 6.50
C LYS A 25 -2.40 3.79 5.81
N ARG A 26 -1.31 3.23 6.34
CA ARG A 26 -0.02 3.36 5.67
C ARG A 26 0.00 2.59 4.36
N LEU A 27 -0.66 1.42 4.29
CA LEU A 27 -0.80 0.69 3.03
C LEU A 27 -1.60 1.50 2.01
N ALA A 28 -2.69 2.14 2.44
CA ALA A 28 -3.47 3.02 1.58
C ALA A 28 -2.62 4.18 1.02
N LEU A 29 -1.77 4.76 1.86
CA LEU A 29 -0.89 5.84 1.41
C LEU A 29 0.14 5.34 0.39
N LEU A 30 0.69 4.15 0.59
CA LEU A 30 1.62 3.55 -0.38
C LEU A 30 0.93 3.31 -1.72
N GLU A 31 -0.31 2.82 -1.71
CA GLU A 31 -1.07 2.62 -2.95
C GLU A 31 -1.29 3.95 -3.69
N LEU A 32 -1.65 4.98 -2.97
CA LEU A 32 -1.83 6.31 -3.57
C LEU A 32 -0.54 6.84 -4.16
N LEU A 33 0.58 6.67 -3.46
CA LEU A 33 1.89 7.12 -3.93
C LEU A 33 2.41 6.27 -5.09
N ALA A 34 1.93 5.04 -5.24
CA ALA A 34 2.25 4.22 -6.42
C ALA A 34 1.69 4.84 -7.71
N GLN A 35 0.69 5.70 -7.60
CA GLN A 35 0.14 6.44 -8.75
C GLN A 35 1.01 7.63 -9.16
N GLY A 36 1.89 8.09 -8.28
CA GLY A 36 2.76 9.23 -8.51
C GLY A 36 2.92 10.10 -7.26
N GLU A 37 3.77 11.11 -7.38
CA GLU A 37 4.03 12.05 -6.30
C GLU A 37 2.75 12.80 -5.92
N LYS A 38 2.54 12.99 -4.62
CA LYS A 38 1.36 13.69 -4.09
C LYS A 38 1.73 14.52 -2.87
N THR A 39 1.02 15.62 -2.68
CA THR A 39 1.17 16.43 -1.46
C THR A 39 0.51 15.74 -0.27
N VAL A 40 0.91 16.13 0.93
CA VAL A 40 0.29 15.63 2.17
C VAL A 40 -1.22 15.92 2.16
N ASP A 41 -1.59 17.12 1.72
CA ASP A 41 -3.01 17.52 1.66
C ASP A 41 -3.82 16.60 0.74
N ALA A 42 -3.29 16.32 -0.45
CA ALA A 42 -3.95 15.42 -1.39
C ALA A 42 -4.05 14.00 -0.83
N LEU A 43 -2.96 13.51 -0.22
CA LEU A 43 -2.94 12.18 0.39
C LEU A 43 -3.97 12.05 1.52
N ALA A 44 -4.05 13.06 2.38
CA ALA A 44 -5.02 13.07 3.46
C ALA A 44 -6.45 13.02 2.93
N ALA A 45 -6.77 13.85 1.94
CA ALA A 45 -8.09 13.88 1.32
C ALA A 45 -8.44 12.55 0.66
N GLU A 46 -7.54 12.00 -0.13
CA GLU A 46 -7.78 10.75 -0.86
C GLU A 46 -7.86 9.54 0.07
N ALA A 47 -7.08 9.54 1.16
CA ALA A 47 -7.12 8.46 2.15
C ALA A 47 -8.26 8.61 3.16
N GLY A 48 -8.94 9.75 3.16
CA GLY A 48 -10.05 10.01 4.08
C GLY A 48 -9.62 10.14 5.53
N ILE A 49 -8.45 10.76 5.77
CA ILE A 49 -7.92 11.02 7.11
C ILE A 49 -7.52 12.49 7.23
N ASP A 50 -7.36 12.97 8.46
CA ASP A 50 -6.94 14.36 8.64
C ASP A 50 -5.44 14.50 8.31
N ILE A 51 -5.03 15.75 8.07
CA ILE A 51 -3.67 16.08 7.66
C ILE A 51 -2.63 15.68 8.71
N LYS A 52 -2.94 15.84 9.98
CA LYS A 52 -2.02 15.49 11.07
C LYS A 52 -1.76 13.99 11.08
N LEU A 53 -2.81 13.19 10.92
CA LEU A 53 -2.68 11.73 10.88
C LEU A 53 -1.92 11.29 9.65
N ALA A 54 -2.24 11.85 8.48
CA ALA A 54 -1.50 11.57 7.25
C ALA A 54 -0.02 11.88 7.41
N SER A 55 0.29 13.06 7.95
CA SER A 55 1.67 13.47 8.19
C SER A 55 2.40 12.51 9.13
N ALA A 56 1.74 12.07 10.20
CA ALA A 56 2.34 11.11 11.16
C ALA A 56 2.66 9.79 10.49
N HIS A 57 1.72 9.25 9.69
CA HIS A 57 1.95 8.01 8.95
C HIS A 57 3.05 8.15 7.92
N LEU A 58 3.09 9.26 7.20
CA LEU A 58 4.12 9.51 6.20
C LEU A 58 5.51 9.61 6.82
N LYS A 59 5.60 10.17 8.03
CA LYS A 59 6.88 10.23 8.76
C LYS A 59 7.37 8.83 9.16
N VAL A 60 6.46 7.93 9.52
CA VAL A 60 6.82 6.53 9.80
C VAL A 60 7.37 5.87 8.54
N LEU A 61 6.69 6.05 7.42
CA LEU A 61 7.14 5.50 6.13
C LEU A 61 8.49 6.10 5.70
N LYS A 62 8.68 7.39 5.93
CA LYS A 62 9.94 8.07 5.62
C LYS A 62 11.08 7.56 6.50
N ALA A 63 10.83 7.34 7.80
CA ALA A 63 11.84 6.82 8.71
C ALA A 63 12.29 5.42 8.29
N ALA A 64 11.40 4.62 7.71
CA ALA A 64 11.72 3.31 7.14
C ALA A 64 12.30 3.41 5.72
N ARG A 65 12.43 4.62 5.19
CA ARG A 65 12.98 4.92 3.86
C ARG A 65 12.18 4.35 2.70
N LEU A 66 10.89 4.14 2.92
CA LEU A 66 9.97 3.70 1.86
C LEU A 66 9.46 4.84 1.01
N VAL A 67 9.47 6.05 1.57
CA VAL A 67 9.07 7.25 0.86
C VAL A 67 10.09 8.36 1.07
N GLU A 68 10.10 9.31 0.16
CA GLU A 68 10.92 10.51 0.23
C GLU A 68 10.00 11.73 0.23
N ALA A 69 10.43 12.79 0.93
CA ALA A 69 9.69 14.03 1.00
C ALA A 69 10.47 15.15 0.33
N GLN A 70 9.75 16.02 -0.34
CA GLN A 70 10.34 17.21 -0.95
C GLN A 70 9.44 18.41 -0.68
N ARG A 71 10.03 19.49 -0.20
CA ARG A 71 9.29 20.73 0.00
C ARG A 71 9.18 21.48 -1.32
N ASP A 72 7.97 21.88 -1.66
CA ASP A 72 7.67 22.68 -2.84
C ASP A 72 6.84 23.88 -2.38
N GLY A 73 7.53 25.00 -2.12
CA GLY A 73 6.89 26.18 -1.57
C GLY A 73 6.30 25.91 -0.18
N ARG A 74 4.99 26.08 -0.05
CA ARG A 74 4.25 25.81 1.19
C ARG A 74 3.90 24.34 1.37
N PHE A 75 4.02 23.55 0.32
CA PHE A 75 3.57 22.18 0.32
C PHE A 75 4.72 21.22 0.53
N ILE A 76 4.42 20.08 1.12
CA ILE A 76 5.36 18.97 1.19
C ILE A 76 4.76 17.87 0.34
N ALA A 77 5.53 17.43 -0.65
CA ALA A 77 5.16 16.32 -1.53
C ALA A 77 5.95 15.08 -1.14
N TYR A 78 5.29 13.93 -1.24
CA TYR A 78 5.90 12.63 -0.99
C TYR A 78 5.88 11.80 -2.26
N ARG A 79 6.86 10.92 -2.37
CA ARG A 79 6.93 9.93 -3.46
C ARG A 79 7.51 8.64 -2.91
N LEU A 80 7.24 7.52 -3.58
CA LEU A 80 7.90 6.27 -3.24
C LEU A 80 9.40 6.38 -3.49
N SER A 81 10.20 5.73 -2.65
CA SER A 81 11.66 5.75 -2.78
C SER A 81 12.14 5.02 -4.03
N GLY A 82 11.36 4.12 -4.56
CA GLY A 82 11.69 3.38 -5.77
C GLY A 82 10.56 2.46 -6.20
N ASN A 83 10.70 1.89 -7.38
CA ASN A 83 9.72 0.94 -7.92
C ASN A 83 9.63 -0.33 -7.12
N ASP A 84 10.66 -0.69 -6.37
CA ASP A 84 10.66 -1.84 -5.48
C ASP A 84 9.64 -1.68 -4.35
N VAL A 85 9.36 -0.46 -3.93
CA VAL A 85 8.33 -0.21 -2.89
C VAL A 85 6.94 -0.47 -3.44
N SER A 86 6.65 -0.04 -4.67
CA SER A 86 5.35 -0.35 -5.29
C SER A 86 5.22 -1.86 -5.52
N ALA A 87 6.30 -2.53 -5.92
CA ALA A 87 6.30 -3.98 -6.06
C ALA A 87 6.04 -4.70 -4.74
N LEU A 88 6.61 -4.20 -3.65
CA LEU A 88 6.36 -4.74 -2.31
C LEU A 88 4.86 -4.64 -1.96
N TRP A 89 4.26 -3.48 -2.20
CA TRP A 89 2.82 -3.28 -1.96
C TRP A 89 1.98 -4.27 -2.77
N VAL A 90 2.26 -4.39 -4.07
CA VAL A 90 1.53 -5.31 -4.94
C VAL A 90 1.67 -6.75 -4.47
N ASN A 91 2.89 -7.17 -4.09
CA ASN A 91 3.13 -8.53 -3.61
C ASN A 91 2.41 -8.80 -2.29
N LEU A 92 2.42 -7.85 -1.35
CA LEU A 92 1.67 -7.99 -0.10
C LEU A 92 0.17 -8.16 -0.36
N ARG A 93 -0.38 -7.33 -1.25
CA ARG A 93 -1.79 -7.41 -1.62
C ARG A 93 -2.11 -8.75 -2.28
N THR A 94 -1.27 -9.21 -3.19
CA THR A 94 -1.47 -10.48 -3.89
C THR A 94 -1.48 -11.65 -2.92
N VAL A 95 -0.55 -11.67 -1.96
CA VAL A 95 -0.50 -12.70 -0.93
C VAL A 95 -1.78 -12.69 -0.11
N ALA A 96 -2.24 -11.51 0.29
CA ALA A 96 -3.49 -11.38 1.05
C ALA A 96 -4.69 -11.87 0.24
N GLU A 97 -4.79 -11.47 -1.02
CA GLU A 97 -5.89 -11.86 -1.90
C GLU A 97 -5.93 -13.36 -2.14
N GLU A 98 -4.78 -14.00 -2.26
CA GLU A 98 -4.69 -15.44 -2.54
C GLU A 98 -4.92 -16.31 -1.31
N HIS A 99 -4.53 -15.85 -0.13
CA HIS A 99 -4.48 -16.71 1.05
C HIS A 99 -5.49 -16.39 2.15
N LEU A 100 -5.96 -15.14 2.24
CA LEU A 100 -6.90 -14.76 3.29
C LEU A 100 -8.34 -14.98 2.84
N VAL A 101 -9.01 -15.92 3.48
CA VAL A 101 -10.40 -16.30 3.16
C VAL A 101 -11.33 -15.09 3.28
N GLU A 102 -11.13 -14.27 4.32
CA GLU A 102 -11.95 -13.09 4.59
C GLU A 102 -11.91 -12.11 3.42
N LEU A 103 -10.74 -11.92 2.83
CA LEU A 103 -10.58 -11.03 1.69
C LEU A 103 -11.22 -11.62 0.44
N LYS A 104 -11.09 -12.92 0.21
CA LYS A 104 -11.74 -13.60 -0.91
C LYS A 104 -13.26 -13.45 -0.84
N VAL A 105 -13.83 -13.64 0.35
CA VAL A 105 -15.27 -13.48 0.56
C VAL A 105 -15.71 -12.05 0.25
N ALA A 106 -14.95 -11.06 0.71
CA ALA A 106 -15.25 -9.66 0.44
C ALA A 106 -15.20 -9.34 -1.06
N MET A 107 -14.19 -9.86 -1.76
CA MET A 107 -14.06 -9.66 -3.21
C MET A 107 -15.21 -10.31 -3.97
N ASP A 108 -15.60 -11.51 -3.58
CA ASP A 108 -16.74 -12.22 -4.18
C ASP A 108 -18.03 -11.43 -3.98
N GLN A 109 -18.24 -10.84 -2.80
CA GLN A 109 -19.42 -10.01 -2.54
C GLN A 109 -19.44 -8.76 -3.43
N ILE A 110 -18.30 -8.15 -3.67
CA ILE A 110 -18.18 -6.99 -4.56
C ILE A 110 -18.60 -7.39 -5.97
N PHE A 111 -18.14 -8.54 -6.49
CA PHE A 111 -18.51 -9.04 -7.80
C PHE A 111 -19.99 -9.45 -7.87
N ALA A 112 -20.53 -10.00 -6.78
CA ALA A 112 -21.93 -10.42 -6.73
C ALA A 112 -22.91 -9.24 -6.69
N ALA A 113 -22.48 -8.06 -6.23
CA ALA A 113 -23.30 -6.87 -6.12
C ALA A 113 -22.70 -5.69 -6.90
N PRO A 114 -22.56 -5.80 -8.23
CA PRO A 114 -21.86 -4.79 -9.03
C PRO A 114 -22.52 -3.41 -8.98
N GLU A 115 -23.81 -3.33 -8.69
CA GLU A 115 -24.52 -2.05 -8.56
C GLU A 115 -24.01 -1.20 -7.40
N ASN A 116 -23.29 -1.79 -6.46
CA ASN A 116 -22.70 -1.07 -5.34
C ASN A 116 -21.31 -0.50 -5.67
N LEU A 117 -20.80 -0.79 -6.86
CA LEU A 117 -19.49 -0.34 -7.31
C LEU A 117 -19.62 0.88 -8.21
N ASN A 118 -18.74 1.86 -8.06
CA ASN A 118 -18.62 2.90 -9.06
C ASN A 118 -17.88 2.34 -10.29
N ALA A 119 -17.98 3.05 -11.42
CA ALA A 119 -17.41 2.58 -12.69
C ALA A 119 -15.90 2.37 -12.61
N GLU A 120 -15.20 3.23 -11.87
CA GLU A 120 -13.74 3.15 -11.71
C GLU A 120 -13.34 1.92 -10.91
N THR A 121 -14.02 1.65 -9.81
CA THR A 121 -13.75 0.47 -8.98
C THR A 121 -13.99 -0.81 -9.77
N ARG A 122 -15.11 -0.85 -10.52
CA ARG A 122 -15.44 -2.00 -11.35
C ARG A 122 -14.36 -2.25 -12.41
N ARG A 123 -13.92 -1.18 -13.07
CA ARG A 123 -12.87 -1.28 -14.10
C ARG A 123 -11.57 -1.80 -13.52
N SER A 124 -11.17 -1.28 -12.36
CA SER A 124 -9.96 -1.71 -11.67
C SER A 124 -9.99 -3.19 -11.33
N LEU A 125 -11.12 -3.68 -10.83
CA LEU A 125 -11.28 -5.10 -10.49
C LEU A 125 -11.22 -5.97 -11.74
N MET A 126 -11.83 -5.54 -12.83
CA MET A 126 -11.80 -6.27 -14.08
C MET A 126 -10.40 -6.35 -14.69
N GLU A 127 -9.63 -5.28 -14.60
CA GLU A 127 -8.25 -5.27 -15.04
C GLU A 127 -7.40 -6.24 -14.22
N LYS A 128 -7.55 -6.23 -12.90
CA LYS A 128 -6.83 -7.15 -12.02
C LYS A 128 -7.17 -8.60 -12.34
N ALA A 129 -8.44 -8.89 -12.58
CA ALA A 129 -8.86 -10.24 -12.94
C ALA A 129 -8.21 -10.68 -14.25
N ARG A 130 -8.16 -9.81 -15.26
CA ARG A 130 -7.55 -10.12 -16.56
C ARG A 130 -6.04 -10.36 -16.45
N ARG A 131 -5.37 -9.65 -15.56
CA ARG A 131 -3.93 -9.83 -15.33
C ARG A 131 -3.61 -11.00 -14.41
N GLY A 132 -4.62 -11.64 -13.83
CA GLY A 132 -4.43 -12.71 -12.87
C GLY A 132 -4.05 -12.23 -11.47
N ASP A 133 -4.14 -10.92 -11.21
CA ASP A 133 -3.85 -10.34 -9.90
C ASP A 133 -4.94 -10.64 -8.88
N VAL A 134 -6.13 -10.90 -9.35
CA VAL A 134 -7.27 -11.26 -8.53
C VAL A 134 -7.67 -12.68 -8.88
N VAL A 135 -7.71 -13.54 -7.86
CA VAL A 135 -8.16 -14.91 -8.06
C VAL A 135 -9.68 -14.91 -8.17
N VAL A 136 -10.18 -15.10 -9.37
CA VAL A 136 -11.60 -15.34 -9.58
C VAL A 136 -11.83 -16.81 -9.26
N ILE A 137 -12.49 -17.07 -8.15
CA ILE A 137 -12.74 -18.43 -7.73
C ILE A 137 -13.90 -18.98 -8.52
N ASP A 138 -13.58 -19.91 -9.40
CA ASP A 138 -14.58 -20.80 -9.97
C ASP A 138 -14.85 -21.88 -8.95
N VAL A 139 -15.93 -21.76 -8.32
CA VAL A 139 -16.33 -22.80 -7.38
C VAL A 139 -16.99 -23.93 -8.12
#